data_19d7afd477cade87601d90f95868d450
#
_entry.id   19d7afd477cade87601d90f95868d450
#
_cell.length_a   1.000
_cell.length_b   1.000
_cell.length_c   1.000
_cell.angle_alpha   90.00
_cell.angle_beta   90.00
_cell.angle_gamma   90.00
#
_symmetry.space_group_name_H-M   'P 1'
#
loop_
_entity.id
_entity.type
_entity.pdbx_description
1 polymer ?
#
loop_
_entity_poly.entity_id
_entity_poly.type
_entity_poly.pdbx_seq_one_letter_code
_entity_poly.pdbx_strand_id
1 'polypeptide(L)'
;PDRTVRSLTITRIVTVNLQTDEIGQYLYRQELPANSNSEMVGLSATDFLVLERDGSFLYGGPNGAAGVTPDAQKQVYRIDLSTGTNLETVALLPGMVQDPDLGLTINGKTLEQVVLEGGWEALAAVGIYPVDKTLALDMVVAANYPHDKMEGLWRIDDSHLGVLNDDDFATWSTGGVLEQKMLDDATIDAGRLY
;
A
#
# COMPACT_ATOMS: atom_id res chain seq x y z
N PRO A 1 2.40 16.88 -4.35
CA PRO A 1 1.09 16.36 -3.95
C PRO A 1 0.61 17.11 -2.72
N ASP A 2 -0.66 17.52 -2.76
CA ASP A 2 -1.28 18.22 -1.66
C ASP A 2 -1.21 17.35 -0.39
N ARG A 3 -0.74 17.91 0.73
CA ARG A 3 -0.61 17.17 2.00
C ARG A 3 -1.94 16.65 2.53
N THR A 4 -3.07 17.24 2.11
CA THR A 4 -4.41 16.77 2.47
C THR A 4 -4.73 15.40 1.88
N VAL A 5 -4.13 15.01 0.75
CA VAL A 5 -4.33 13.70 0.12
C VAL A 5 -3.69 12.57 0.95
N ARG A 6 -2.68 12.86 1.76
CA ARG A 6 -2.03 11.86 2.64
C ARG A 6 -2.92 11.35 3.78
N SER A 7 -4.04 12.00 4.03
CA SER A 7 -5.06 11.53 4.98
C SER A 7 -6.08 10.57 4.37
N LEU A 8 -5.90 10.21 3.09
CA LEU A 8 -6.82 9.34 2.37
C LEU A 8 -6.27 7.92 2.24
N THR A 9 -7.17 6.97 2.07
CA THR A 9 -6.86 5.57 1.83
C THR A 9 -6.74 5.23 0.33
N ILE A 10 -6.63 6.24 -0.55
CA ILE A 10 -6.60 6.07 -2.00
C ILE A 10 -5.16 6.00 -2.52
N THR A 11 -4.84 4.94 -3.24
CA THR A 11 -3.62 4.79 -4.03
C THR A 11 -3.96 4.26 -5.42
N ARG A 12 -2.99 4.26 -6.33
CA ARG A 12 -3.19 3.85 -7.73
C ARG A 12 -2.25 2.72 -8.10
N ILE A 13 -2.77 1.78 -8.87
CA ILE A 13 -2.02 0.75 -9.57
C ILE A 13 -2.00 1.14 -11.04
N VAL A 14 -0.80 1.20 -11.63
CA VAL A 14 -0.62 1.44 -13.06
C VAL A 14 -0.09 0.17 -13.69
N THR A 15 -0.70 -0.26 -14.77
CA THR A 15 -0.25 -1.37 -15.60
C THR A 15 0.18 -0.88 -16.97
N VAL A 16 1.23 -1.48 -17.53
CA VAL A 16 1.69 -1.21 -18.88
C VAL A 16 1.82 -2.54 -19.61
N ASN A 17 1.12 -2.68 -20.73
CA ASN A 17 1.31 -3.82 -21.60
C ASN A 17 2.57 -3.59 -22.46
N LEU A 18 3.63 -4.34 -22.19
CA LEU A 18 4.93 -4.16 -22.87
C LEU A 18 4.93 -4.57 -24.37
N GLN A 19 3.83 -5.15 -24.86
CA GLN A 19 3.71 -5.52 -26.29
C GLN A 19 2.91 -4.49 -27.08
N THR A 20 1.93 -3.84 -26.43
CA THR A 20 0.99 -2.91 -27.09
C THR A 20 1.12 -1.47 -26.60
N ASP A 21 1.95 -1.23 -25.58
CA ASP A 21 2.09 0.03 -24.86
C ASP A 21 0.77 0.56 -24.23
N GLU A 22 -0.25 -0.30 -24.15
CA GLU A 22 -1.51 0.05 -23.50
C GLU A 22 -1.31 0.23 -22.01
N ILE A 23 -1.87 1.31 -21.48
CA ILE A 23 -1.84 1.65 -20.06
C ILE A 23 -3.19 1.33 -19.44
N GLY A 24 -3.17 0.72 -18.26
CA GLY A 24 -4.32 0.59 -17.39
C GLY A 24 -4.04 1.31 -16.06
N GLN A 25 -5.09 1.88 -15.47
CA GLN A 25 -4.98 2.54 -14.18
C GLN A 25 -6.17 2.15 -13.30
N TYR A 26 -5.87 1.70 -12.08
CA TYR A 26 -6.86 1.18 -11.14
C TYR A 26 -6.68 1.84 -9.78
N LEU A 27 -7.77 1.94 -9.01
CA LEU A 27 -7.71 2.41 -7.62
C LEU A 27 -7.51 1.23 -6.68
N TYR A 28 -6.65 1.42 -5.69
CA TYR A 28 -6.48 0.53 -4.55
C TYR A 28 -6.89 1.29 -3.28
N ARG A 29 -7.69 0.65 -2.43
CA ARG A 29 -8.12 1.22 -1.15
C ARG A 29 -7.30 0.61 -0.02
N GLN A 30 -6.43 1.41 0.60
CA GLN A 30 -5.69 1.02 1.79
C GLN A 30 -6.63 0.87 2.99
N GLU A 31 -6.26 0.06 3.98
CA GLU A 31 -6.99 -0.06 5.24
C GLU A 31 -6.93 1.23 6.05
N LEU A 32 -5.74 1.82 6.16
CA LEU A 32 -5.53 3.05 6.88
C LEU A 32 -4.80 4.08 6.02
N PRO A 33 -5.07 5.40 6.22
CA PRO A 33 -4.40 6.47 5.48
C PRO A 33 -2.88 6.51 5.69
N ALA A 34 -2.42 6.01 6.83
CA ALA A 34 -0.99 6.01 7.18
C ALA A 34 -0.22 4.82 6.58
N ASN A 35 -0.93 3.85 6.01
CA ASN A 35 -0.30 2.68 5.41
C ASN A 35 0.46 3.04 4.13
N SER A 36 1.47 2.24 3.84
CA SER A 36 2.24 2.27 2.60
C SER A 36 2.09 0.94 1.86
N ASN A 37 2.09 1.01 0.52
CA ASN A 37 2.22 -0.15 -0.33
C ASN A 37 3.67 -0.21 -0.81
N SER A 38 4.42 -1.20 -0.33
CA SER A 38 5.87 -1.26 -0.56
C SER A 38 6.24 -2.23 -1.67
N GLU A 39 5.43 -3.27 -1.92
CA GLU A 39 5.72 -4.26 -2.95
C GLU A 39 4.42 -4.83 -3.55
N MET A 40 4.52 -5.28 -4.81
CA MET A 40 3.44 -5.99 -5.50
C MET A 40 4.01 -7.14 -6.33
N VAL A 41 3.46 -8.35 -6.18
CA VAL A 41 3.90 -9.56 -6.86
C VAL A 41 2.76 -10.16 -7.68
N GLY A 42 3.02 -10.45 -8.97
CA GLY A 42 2.04 -11.08 -9.86
C GLY A 42 1.84 -12.56 -9.56
N LEU A 43 0.57 -12.98 -9.51
CA LEU A 43 0.15 -14.38 -9.47
C LEU A 43 -0.34 -14.84 -10.84
N SER A 44 -1.03 -13.95 -11.56
CA SER A 44 -1.53 -14.13 -12.92
C SER A 44 -1.54 -12.79 -13.66
N ALA A 45 -2.20 -12.71 -14.80
CA ALA A 45 -2.38 -11.47 -15.56
C ALA A 45 -3.21 -10.41 -14.81
N THR A 46 -4.10 -10.83 -13.90
CA THR A 46 -5.01 -9.94 -13.17
C THR A 46 -4.90 -10.07 -11.66
N ASP A 47 -4.39 -11.19 -11.15
CA ASP A 47 -4.22 -11.44 -9.72
C ASP A 47 -2.84 -11.02 -9.23
N PHE A 48 -2.79 -10.31 -8.11
CA PHE A 48 -1.54 -9.86 -7.49
C PHE A 48 -1.62 -10.00 -5.98
N LEU A 49 -0.44 -10.09 -5.36
CA LEU A 49 -0.25 -9.85 -3.93
C LEU A 49 0.28 -8.44 -3.75
N VAL A 50 -0.31 -7.69 -2.83
CA VAL A 50 0.10 -6.34 -2.48
C VAL A 50 0.48 -6.31 -1.02
N LEU A 51 1.70 -5.85 -0.73
CA LEU A 51 2.16 -5.61 0.60
C LEU A 51 1.65 -4.25 1.07
N GLU A 52 0.91 -4.24 2.19
CA GLU A 52 0.40 -3.04 2.85
C GLU A 52 0.83 -3.02 4.32
N ARG A 53 1.48 -1.94 4.75
CA ARG A 53 2.03 -1.85 6.09
C ARG A 53 1.99 -0.42 6.64
N ASP A 54 1.94 -0.29 7.95
CA ASP A 54 2.26 0.93 8.68
C ASP A 54 3.78 1.05 8.97
N GLY A 55 4.19 2.08 9.69
CA GLY A 55 5.57 2.29 10.14
C GLY A 55 5.78 1.96 11.63
N SER A 56 4.95 1.11 12.22
CA SER A 56 4.99 0.81 13.65
C SER A 56 5.85 -0.42 13.96
N PHE A 57 6.56 -0.39 15.09
CA PHE A 57 7.23 -1.56 15.64
C PHE A 57 6.28 -2.36 16.54
N LEU A 58 6.26 -3.68 16.41
CA LEU A 58 5.48 -4.54 17.29
C LEU A 58 5.96 -4.43 18.76
N TYR A 59 7.27 -4.35 18.98
CA TYR A 59 7.90 -4.33 20.32
C TYR A 59 8.50 -2.99 20.69
N GLY A 60 8.14 -1.91 19.96
CA GLY A 60 8.52 -0.55 20.30
C GLY A 60 9.77 -0.02 19.61
N GLY A 61 10.68 -0.87 19.18
CA GLY A 61 11.89 -0.46 18.47
C GLY A 61 12.71 0.59 19.22
N PRO A 62 13.24 1.60 18.52
CA PRO A 62 14.05 2.67 19.14
C PRO A 62 13.30 3.51 20.20
N ASN A 63 11.98 3.44 20.22
CA ASN A 63 11.16 4.16 21.20
C ASN A 63 10.89 3.36 22.49
N GLY A 64 11.44 2.15 22.60
CA GLY A 64 11.25 1.26 23.74
C GLY A 64 9.78 0.97 24.03
N ALA A 65 9.44 0.75 25.29
CA ALA A 65 8.10 0.38 25.70
C ALA A 65 6.98 1.38 25.26
N ALA A 66 7.34 2.65 25.09
CA ALA A 66 6.38 3.67 24.63
C ALA A 66 6.01 3.53 23.15
N GLY A 67 6.82 2.82 22.36
CA GLY A 67 6.60 2.57 20.93
C GLY A 67 5.95 1.24 20.61
N VAL A 68 5.57 0.42 21.61
CA VAL A 68 4.93 -0.88 21.41
C VAL A 68 3.55 -0.69 20.76
N THR A 69 3.34 -1.35 19.61
CA THR A 69 2.11 -1.26 18.83
C THR A 69 1.59 -2.66 18.55
N PRO A 70 0.77 -3.25 19.45
CA PRO A 70 0.27 -4.63 19.30
C PRO A 70 -0.59 -4.85 18.07
N ASP A 71 -1.20 -3.79 17.56
CA ASP A 71 -2.05 -3.74 16.36
C ASP A 71 -1.33 -3.17 15.12
N ALA A 72 0.03 -3.23 15.14
CA ALA A 72 0.84 -2.88 13.97
C ALA A 72 0.36 -3.63 12.73
N GLN A 73 0.27 -2.92 11.60
CA GLN A 73 -0.26 -3.48 10.35
C GLN A 73 0.87 -3.92 9.43
N LYS A 74 0.96 -5.23 9.20
CA LYS A 74 1.94 -5.88 8.32
C LYS A 74 1.24 -6.95 7.51
N GLN A 75 0.46 -6.50 6.49
CA GLN A 75 -0.46 -7.36 5.78
C GLN A 75 -0.06 -7.54 4.32
N VAL A 76 -0.39 -8.72 3.78
CA VAL A 76 -0.35 -9.01 2.36
C VAL A 76 -1.78 -9.26 1.91
N TYR A 77 -2.23 -8.50 0.93
CA TYR A 77 -3.55 -8.65 0.32
C TYR A 77 -3.45 -9.26 -1.06
N ARG A 78 -4.35 -10.20 -1.36
CA ARG A 78 -4.60 -10.60 -2.74
C ARG A 78 -5.63 -9.66 -3.34
N ILE A 79 -5.34 -9.19 -4.56
CA ILE A 79 -6.22 -8.33 -5.36
C ILE A 79 -6.49 -8.96 -6.72
N ASP A 80 -7.62 -8.61 -7.32
CA ASP A 80 -7.95 -8.92 -8.71
C ASP A 80 -8.24 -7.61 -9.47
N LEU A 81 -7.38 -7.27 -10.42
CA LEU A 81 -7.55 -6.05 -11.23
C LEU A 81 -8.84 -6.05 -12.05
N SER A 82 -9.38 -7.22 -12.40
CA SER A 82 -10.60 -7.33 -13.20
C SER A 82 -11.86 -6.84 -12.47
N THR A 83 -11.81 -6.72 -11.14
CA THR A 83 -12.91 -6.23 -10.31
C THR A 83 -12.94 -4.71 -10.21
N GLY A 84 -11.78 -4.05 -10.42
CA GLY A 84 -11.65 -2.61 -10.37
C GLY A 84 -12.01 -1.91 -11.69
N THR A 85 -12.38 -0.66 -11.61
CA THR A 85 -12.60 0.17 -12.80
C THR A 85 -11.26 0.57 -13.42
N ASN A 86 -11.04 0.22 -14.70
CA ASN A 86 -9.90 0.77 -15.44
C ASN A 86 -10.20 2.22 -15.82
N LEU A 87 -9.47 3.15 -15.19
CA LEU A 87 -9.68 4.60 -15.34
C LEU A 87 -9.34 5.13 -16.73
N GLU A 88 -8.48 4.41 -17.48
CA GLU A 88 -8.08 4.80 -18.84
C GLU A 88 -9.18 4.50 -19.88
N THR A 89 -10.01 3.49 -19.62
CA THR A 89 -11.01 3.02 -20.56
C THR A 89 -12.45 3.13 -20.06
N VAL A 90 -12.66 3.72 -18.87
CA VAL A 90 -14.00 3.89 -18.29
C VAL A 90 -14.89 4.75 -19.20
N ALA A 91 -16.15 4.37 -19.32
CA ALA A 91 -17.13 5.17 -20.04
C ALA A 91 -17.38 6.49 -19.31
N LEU A 92 -17.15 7.60 -20.01
CA LEU A 92 -17.31 8.94 -19.42
C LEU A 92 -18.79 9.29 -19.25
N LEU A 93 -19.22 9.53 -18.03
CA LEU A 93 -20.54 10.08 -17.70
C LEU A 93 -20.50 11.62 -17.76
N PRO A 94 -21.68 12.30 -17.78
CA PRO A 94 -21.73 13.75 -17.70
C PRO A 94 -20.93 14.30 -16.50
N GLY A 95 -20.02 15.23 -16.77
CA GLY A 95 -19.09 15.79 -15.77
C GLY A 95 -17.78 15.05 -15.62
N MET A 96 -17.59 13.89 -16.25
CA MET A 96 -16.30 13.20 -16.33
C MET A 96 -15.49 13.67 -17.54
N VAL A 97 -14.19 13.88 -17.33
CA VAL A 97 -13.23 14.29 -18.37
C VAL A 97 -11.91 13.58 -18.14
N GLN A 98 -11.32 13.02 -19.22
CA GLN A 98 -9.90 12.61 -19.22
C GLN A 98 -9.07 13.86 -19.44
N ASP A 99 -8.52 14.41 -18.38
CA ASP A 99 -7.64 15.59 -18.42
C ASP A 99 -6.20 15.13 -18.66
N PRO A 100 -5.45 15.74 -19.60
CA PRO A 100 -4.10 15.30 -19.94
C PRO A 100 -3.08 15.45 -18.80
N ASP A 101 -3.34 16.36 -17.85
CA ASP A 101 -2.43 16.63 -16.73
C ASP A 101 -2.89 15.98 -15.41
N LEU A 102 -4.20 15.83 -15.23
CA LEU A 102 -4.80 15.36 -13.97
C LEU A 102 -5.33 13.92 -14.05
N GLY A 103 -5.42 13.35 -15.26
CA GLY A 103 -6.11 12.08 -15.52
C GLY A 103 -7.63 12.22 -15.44
N LEU A 104 -8.32 11.15 -15.07
CA LEU A 104 -9.79 11.19 -14.95
C LEU A 104 -10.21 12.18 -13.87
N THR A 105 -11.05 13.14 -14.24
CA THR A 105 -11.66 14.13 -13.34
C THR A 105 -13.18 14.00 -13.34
N ILE A 106 -13.83 14.42 -12.24
CA ILE A 106 -15.27 14.47 -12.07
C ILE A 106 -15.67 15.89 -11.65
N ASN A 107 -16.41 16.59 -12.50
CA ASN A 107 -16.78 17.99 -12.28
C ASN A 107 -15.57 18.90 -11.99
N GLY A 108 -14.46 18.67 -12.70
CA GLY A 108 -13.22 19.41 -12.56
C GLY A 108 -12.38 19.08 -11.32
N LYS A 109 -12.73 18.02 -10.58
CA LYS A 109 -11.99 17.54 -9.41
C LYS A 109 -11.27 16.24 -9.72
N THR A 110 -10.07 16.04 -9.15
CA THR A 110 -9.40 14.74 -9.21
C THR A 110 -10.15 13.71 -8.37
N LEU A 111 -9.91 12.42 -8.60
CA LEU A 111 -10.57 11.36 -7.83
C LEU A 111 -10.23 11.43 -6.34
N GLU A 112 -9.00 11.87 -6.00
CA GLU A 112 -8.58 12.10 -4.63
C GLU A 112 -9.39 13.22 -3.96
N GLN A 113 -9.65 14.31 -4.68
CA GLN A 113 -10.50 15.40 -4.19
C GLN A 113 -11.95 14.94 -4.01
N VAL A 114 -12.47 14.10 -4.91
CA VAL A 114 -13.81 13.52 -4.79
C VAL A 114 -13.89 12.63 -3.54
N VAL A 115 -12.89 11.78 -3.30
CA VAL A 115 -12.84 10.94 -2.08
C VAL A 115 -12.68 11.78 -0.82
N LEU A 116 -11.89 12.85 -0.86
CA LEU A 116 -11.71 13.75 0.28
C LEU A 116 -13.03 14.41 0.71
N GLU A 117 -13.86 14.81 -0.25
CA GLU A 117 -15.10 15.53 0.01
C GLU A 117 -16.30 14.61 0.27
N GLY A 118 -16.40 13.50 -0.44
CA GLY A 118 -17.58 12.63 -0.44
C GLY A 118 -17.31 11.15 -0.15
N GLY A 119 -16.07 10.79 0.20
CA GLY A 119 -15.69 9.41 0.47
C GLY A 119 -15.71 8.53 -0.79
N TRP A 120 -15.45 7.25 -0.59
CA TRP A 120 -15.47 6.23 -1.65
C TRP A 120 -16.85 6.07 -2.29
N GLU A 121 -17.92 6.38 -1.54
CA GLU A 121 -19.31 6.33 -2.01
C GLU A 121 -19.56 7.31 -3.16
N ALA A 122 -18.86 8.46 -3.16
CA ALA A 122 -18.99 9.44 -4.24
C ALA A 122 -18.39 8.91 -5.57
N LEU A 123 -17.34 8.10 -5.53
CA LEU A 123 -16.82 7.40 -6.71
C LEU A 123 -17.74 6.28 -7.14
N ALA A 124 -18.23 5.47 -6.19
CA ALA A 124 -19.16 4.38 -6.48
C ALA A 124 -20.46 4.87 -7.15
N ALA A 125 -20.96 6.06 -6.77
CA ALA A 125 -22.15 6.67 -7.35
C ALA A 125 -22.02 6.97 -8.86
N VAL A 126 -20.80 7.06 -9.36
CA VAL A 126 -20.49 7.28 -10.80
C VAL A 126 -19.83 6.05 -11.45
N GLY A 127 -19.93 4.88 -10.80
CA GLY A 127 -19.45 3.61 -11.35
C GLY A 127 -17.94 3.41 -11.29
N ILE A 128 -17.24 4.14 -10.44
CA ILE A 128 -15.80 3.97 -10.22
C ILE A 128 -15.59 3.19 -8.93
N TYR A 129 -15.00 2.01 -9.05
CA TYR A 129 -14.74 1.09 -7.93
C TYR A 129 -13.25 0.79 -7.83
N PRO A 130 -12.68 0.70 -6.61
CA PRO A 130 -11.34 0.16 -6.41
C PRO A 130 -11.32 -1.33 -6.74
N VAL A 131 -10.13 -1.90 -6.90
CA VAL A 131 -9.97 -3.36 -6.99
C VAL A 131 -10.43 -4.02 -5.69
N ASP A 132 -11.08 -5.18 -5.81
CA ASP A 132 -11.39 -6.02 -4.66
C ASP A 132 -10.11 -6.58 -4.07
N LYS A 133 -10.05 -6.61 -2.74
CA LYS A 133 -8.92 -7.19 -2.01
C LYS A 133 -9.39 -8.12 -0.90
N THR A 134 -8.62 -9.17 -0.65
CA THR A 134 -8.79 -10.10 0.45
C THR A 134 -7.49 -10.26 1.21
N LEU A 135 -7.55 -10.32 2.54
CA LEU A 135 -6.37 -10.57 3.36
C LEU A 135 -5.84 -11.97 3.05
N ALA A 136 -4.62 -12.04 2.54
CA ALA A 136 -3.92 -13.30 2.27
C ALA A 136 -3.04 -13.73 3.47
N LEU A 137 -2.36 -12.75 4.10
CA LEU A 137 -1.44 -13.02 5.21
C LEU A 137 -1.34 -11.80 6.12
N ASP A 138 -1.41 -12.01 7.42
CA ASP A 138 -1.05 -11.04 8.45
C ASP A 138 0.25 -11.52 9.12
N MET A 139 1.34 -10.79 8.90
CA MET A 139 2.67 -11.16 9.37
C MET A 139 2.84 -10.97 10.88
N VAL A 140 2.10 -10.07 11.50
CA VAL A 140 2.09 -9.95 12.97
C VAL A 140 1.51 -11.23 13.57
N VAL A 141 0.38 -11.70 13.04
CA VAL A 141 -0.29 -12.93 13.52
C VAL A 141 0.52 -14.18 13.17
N ALA A 142 1.03 -14.27 11.94
CA ALA A 142 1.68 -15.48 11.44
C ALA A 142 3.11 -15.68 12.00
N ALA A 143 3.86 -14.60 12.18
CA ALA A 143 5.30 -14.66 12.49
C ALA A 143 5.74 -13.72 13.63
N ASN A 144 4.82 -13.04 14.33
CA ASN A 144 5.15 -11.99 15.29
C ASN A 144 6.14 -10.96 14.68
N TYR A 145 5.87 -10.55 13.45
CA TYR A 145 6.76 -9.68 12.67
C TYR A 145 7.06 -8.38 13.43
N PRO A 146 8.32 -8.11 13.84
CA PRO A 146 8.62 -7.07 14.81
C PRO A 146 8.96 -5.71 14.19
N HIS A 147 9.35 -5.69 12.91
CA HIS A 147 9.96 -4.54 12.25
C HIS A 147 8.92 -3.47 11.88
N ASP A 148 9.35 -2.22 11.81
CA ASP A 148 8.54 -1.09 11.35
C ASP A 148 8.25 -1.15 9.84
N LYS A 149 9.22 -1.62 9.05
CA LYS A 149 9.12 -1.67 7.60
C LYS A 149 9.09 -3.09 7.09
N MET A 150 8.02 -3.44 6.41
CA MET A 150 7.87 -4.65 5.61
C MET A 150 7.90 -4.20 4.14
N GLU A 151 8.98 -4.51 3.41
CA GLU A 151 9.27 -3.84 2.14
C GLU A 151 9.42 -4.81 0.97
N GLY A 152 9.94 -6.02 1.20
CA GLY A 152 10.12 -7.02 0.15
C GLY A 152 9.11 -8.14 0.23
N LEU A 153 8.57 -8.53 -0.91
CA LEU A 153 7.69 -9.67 -1.07
C LEU A 153 8.14 -10.49 -2.28
N TRP A 154 8.34 -11.78 -2.09
CA TRP A 154 8.74 -12.68 -3.16
C TRP A 154 7.93 -13.96 -3.13
N ARG A 155 7.26 -14.29 -4.24
CA ARG A 155 6.62 -15.58 -4.41
C ARG A 155 7.68 -16.63 -4.76
N ILE A 156 7.96 -17.51 -3.82
CA ILE A 156 8.92 -18.62 -4.01
C ILE A 156 8.23 -19.72 -4.83
N ASP A 157 7.03 -20.13 -4.41
CA ASP A 157 6.16 -21.10 -5.09
C ASP A 157 4.69 -20.87 -4.71
N ASP A 158 3.81 -21.85 -5.00
CA ASP A 158 2.37 -21.74 -4.74
C ASP A 158 1.99 -21.77 -3.25
N SER A 159 2.93 -22.13 -2.37
CA SER A 159 2.71 -22.29 -0.92
C SER A 159 3.67 -21.48 -0.06
N HIS A 160 4.69 -20.87 -0.66
CA HIS A 160 5.70 -20.12 0.07
C HIS A 160 5.87 -18.71 -0.47
N LEU A 161 5.87 -17.77 0.45
CA LEU A 161 6.23 -16.37 0.23
C LEU A 161 7.47 -16.04 1.05
N GLY A 162 8.42 -15.33 0.46
CA GLY A 162 9.49 -14.67 1.20
C GLY A 162 9.08 -13.24 1.51
N VAL A 163 9.25 -12.83 2.76
CA VAL A 163 8.99 -11.46 3.22
C VAL A 163 10.26 -10.89 3.83
N LEU A 164 10.66 -9.70 3.39
CA LEU A 164 11.88 -9.03 3.83
C LEU A 164 11.55 -7.67 4.45
N ASN A 165 12.25 -7.31 5.54
CA ASN A 165 12.20 -5.94 6.07
C ASN A 165 13.27 -5.05 5.41
N ASP A 166 13.02 -3.73 5.42
CA ASP A 166 14.06 -2.72 5.28
C ASP A 166 14.51 -2.31 6.69
N ASP A 167 15.77 -2.58 7.01
CA ASP A 167 16.36 -2.28 8.31
C ASP A 167 17.00 -0.89 8.38
N ASP A 168 16.91 -0.08 7.31
CA ASP A 168 17.57 1.24 7.20
C ASP A 168 19.10 1.16 7.48
N PHE A 169 19.76 0.09 7.04
CA PHE A 169 21.17 -0.22 7.38
C PHE A 169 21.41 -0.43 8.88
N ALA A 170 20.41 -0.91 9.61
CA ALA A 170 20.40 -1.02 11.07
C ALA A 170 20.70 0.32 11.79
N THR A 171 20.25 1.44 11.19
CA THR A 171 20.49 2.79 11.71
C THR A 171 19.19 3.55 11.99
N TRP A 172 19.22 4.40 13.01
CA TRP A 172 18.16 5.30 13.40
C TRP A 172 18.71 6.69 13.66
N SER A 173 17.91 7.73 13.59
CA SER A 173 18.35 9.10 13.90
C SER A 173 17.43 9.76 14.91
N THR A 174 17.98 10.13 16.07
CA THR A 174 17.30 10.91 17.10
C THR A 174 17.97 12.26 17.22
N GLY A 175 17.22 13.34 16.95
CA GLY A 175 17.75 14.71 17.05
C GLY A 175 18.96 14.99 16.13
N GLY A 176 19.10 14.25 15.02
CA GLY A 176 20.22 14.37 14.08
C GLY A 176 21.46 13.55 14.46
N VAL A 177 21.41 12.79 15.54
CA VAL A 177 22.46 11.83 15.93
C VAL A 177 22.11 10.46 15.37
N LEU A 178 23.07 9.85 14.66
CA LEU A 178 22.92 8.50 14.11
C LEU A 178 23.19 7.48 15.23
N GLU A 179 22.24 6.57 15.40
CA GLU A 179 22.25 5.52 16.42
C GLU A 179 21.95 4.17 15.75
N GLN A 180 22.23 3.07 16.46
CA GLN A 180 21.85 1.75 16.00
C GLN A 180 20.33 1.56 16.13
N LYS A 181 19.70 1.06 15.07
CA LYS A 181 18.27 0.74 15.07
C LYS A 181 18.03 -0.55 15.85
N MET A 182 17.16 -0.48 16.82
CA MET A 182 16.86 -1.59 17.73
C MET A 182 15.43 -2.07 17.52
N LEU A 183 15.18 -3.38 17.68
CA LEU A 183 13.82 -3.95 17.77
C LEU A 183 13.26 -3.88 19.18
N ASP A 184 14.13 -4.05 20.15
CA ASP A 184 13.88 -4.00 21.59
C ASP A 184 15.16 -3.55 22.31
N ASP A 185 15.20 -3.61 23.64
CA ASP A 185 16.35 -3.16 24.45
C ASP A 185 17.66 -3.93 24.19
N ALA A 186 17.61 -5.08 23.52
CA ALA A 186 18.75 -5.98 23.35
C ALA A 186 19.00 -6.43 21.90
N THR A 187 18.03 -6.27 21.00
CA THR A 187 18.05 -6.86 19.66
C THR A 187 18.17 -5.78 18.59
N ILE A 188 19.20 -5.87 17.78
CA ILE A 188 19.37 -4.97 16.62
C ILE A 188 18.30 -5.29 15.56
N ASP A 189 17.71 -4.24 14.99
CA ASP A 189 16.88 -4.34 13.78
C ASP A 189 17.79 -4.57 12.58
N ALA A 190 17.90 -5.82 12.16
CA ALA A 190 18.72 -6.23 11.02
C ALA A 190 17.84 -6.84 9.93
N GLY A 191 18.32 -6.84 8.68
CA GLY A 191 17.65 -7.45 7.56
C GLY A 191 17.35 -8.93 7.81
N ARG A 192 16.08 -9.32 7.71
CA ARG A 192 15.60 -10.70 7.90
C ARG A 192 14.67 -11.12 6.78
N LEU A 193 14.83 -12.36 6.37
CA LEU A 193 13.91 -13.05 5.48
C LEU A 193 13.01 -13.98 6.31
N TYR A 194 11.73 -13.84 6.16
CA TYR A 194 10.67 -14.65 6.76
C TYR A 194 10.07 -15.59 5.72
#